data_fc7111a2c3a0127bc203d7d72f7175bc
#
_entry.id   fc7111a2c3a0127bc203d7d72f7175bc
#
_cell.length_a   1.000
_cell.length_b   1.000
_cell.length_c   1.000
_cell.angle_alpha   90.00
_cell.angle_beta   90.00
_cell.angle_gamma   90.00
#
_symmetry.space_group_name_H-M   'P 1'
#
loop_
_entity.id
_entity.type
_entity.pdbx_description
1 polymer ?
#
loop_
_entity_poly.entity_id
_entity_poly.type
_entity_poly.pdbx_seq_one_letter_code
_entity_poly.pdbx_strand_id
1 'polypeptide(L)'
;KHAHEYAAEQLFAPLGITNTHWKTTPTGLADTEGGLYLTARDLAKLGYLYLKDGVWDGRRILPEGWVARSTTPLIDTRPGQPRSRKYGYQWWVLPTRDGATTAYAALGYGGQRLIVVPELEIVAVFTGWNIYEHPEFAPYAALDRILAAVSP
;
A
#
# COMPACT_ATOMS: atom_id res chain seq x y z
N LYS A 1 -6.80 23.62 5.34
CA LYS A 1 -7.57 22.37 5.35
C LYS A 1 -6.71 21.26 5.91
N HIS A 2 -7.19 20.50 6.88
CA HIS A 2 -6.44 19.40 7.48
C HIS A 2 -6.31 18.22 6.49
N ALA A 3 -5.24 17.40 6.64
CA ALA A 3 -4.96 16.28 5.74
C ALA A 3 -6.12 15.27 5.67
N HIS A 4 -6.74 14.95 6.78
CA HIS A 4 -7.86 14.01 6.84
C HIS A 4 -9.13 14.55 6.13
N GLU A 5 -9.41 15.86 6.23
CA GLU A 5 -10.52 16.49 5.51
C GLU A 5 -10.27 16.49 4.00
N TYR A 6 -9.05 16.81 3.59
CA TYR A 6 -8.66 16.79 2.19
C TYR A 6 -8.76 15.38 1.60
N ALA A 7 -8.24 14.38 2.32
CA ALA A 7 -8.33 12.99 1.90
C ALA A 7 -9.79 12.50 1.83
N ALA A 8 -10.63 12.88 2.77
CA ALA A 8 -12.04 12.51 2.76
C ALA A 8 -12.75 12.99 1.48
N GLU A 9 -12.49 14.21 1.05
CA GLU A 9 -13.14 14.78 -0.12
C GLU A 9 -12.51 14.36 -1.44
N GLN A 10 -11.18 14.38 -1.53
CA GLN A 10 -10.47 14.22 -2.80
C GLN A 10 -10.09 12.76 -3.11
N LEU A 11 -10.07 11.91 -2.10
CA LEU A 11 -9.67 10.51 -2.25
C LEU A 11 -10.78 9.55 -1.82
N PHE A 12 -11.26 9.65 -0.58
CA PHE A 12 -12.17 8.64 -0.04
C PHE A 12 -13.58 8.71 -0.64
N ALA A 13 -14.15 9.89 -0.75
CA ALA A 13 -15.49 10.07 -1.34
C ALA A 13 -15.55 9.59 -2.80
N PRO A 14 -14.62 9.94 -3.70
CA PRO A 14 -14.60 9.39 -5.05
C PRO A 14 -14.50 7.86 -5.13
N LEU A 15 -13.85 7.23 -4.17
CA LEU A 15 -13.71 5.77 -4.08
C LEU A 15 -14.89 5.10 -3.37
N GLY A 16 -15.89 5.86 -2.93
CA GLY A 16 -17.00 5.35 -2.13
C GLY A 16 -16.54 4.75 -0.80
N ILE A 17 -15.50 5.32 -0.18
CA ILE A 17 -15.01 4.98 1.14
C ILE A 17 -15.67 5.92 2.14
N THR A 18 -16.62 5.41 2.92
CA THR A 18 -17.45 6.23 3.83
C THR A 18 -17.19 5.94 5.30
N ASN A 19 -16.61 4.78 5.62
CA ASN A 19 -16.33 4.38 6.99
C ASN A 19 -14.83 4.46 7.26
N THR A 20 -14.36 5.64 7.64
CA THR A 20 -12.97 5.89 7.98
C THR A 20 -12.87 6.47 9.37
N HIS A 21 -11.82 6.10 10.08
CA HIS A 21 -11.41 6.78 11.29
C HIS A 21 -9.93 7.16 11.17
N TRP A 22 -9.60 8.43 11.36
CA TRP A 22 -8.22 8.89 11.37
C TRP A 22 -7.92 9.53 12.71
N LYS A 23 -6.99 8.95 13.46
CA LYS A 23 -6.53 9.52 14.73
C LYS A 23 -5.99 10.92 14.51
N THR A 24 -6.30 11.78 15.44
CA THR A 24 -5.77 13.15 15.47
C THR A 24 -5.02 13.40 16.76
N THR A 25 -4.06 14.30 16.69
CA THR A 25 -3.41 14.87 17.88
C THR A 25 -4.42 15.71 18.68
N PRO A 26 -4.12 16.08 19.94
CA PRO A 26 -4.95 17.01 20.69
C PRO A 26 -5.15 18.37 20.01
N THR A 27 -4.28 18.75 19.09
CA THR A 27 -4.38 19.98 18.29
C THR A 27 -5.14 19.79 16.97
N GLY A 28 -5.73 18.61 16.73
CA GLY A 28 -6.54 18.32 15.55
C GLY A 28 -5.75 17.92 14.29
N LEU A 29 -4.43 17.72 14.37
CA LEU A 29 -3.64 17.26 13.25
C LEU A 29 -3.80 15.74 13.06
N ALA A 30 -3.97 15.29 11.83
CA ALA A 30 -4.03 13.86 11.52
C ALA A 30 -2.69 13.18 11.85
N ASP A 31 -2.77 12.01 12.49
CA ASP A 31 -1.63 11.12 12.69
C ASP A 31 -1.33 10.42 11.34
N THR A 32 -0.34 10.93 10.64
CA THR A 32 0.03 10.43 9.30
C THR A 32 1.02 9.27 9.35
N GLU A 33 1.50 8.88 10.52
CA GLU A 33 2.38 7.73 10.69
C GLU A 33 1.59 6.41 10.68
N GLY A 34 0.47 6.34 11.41
CA GLY A 34 -0.25 5.08 11.58
C GLY A 34 -1.70 5.22 12.04
N GLY A 35 -2.26 6.40 11.97
CA GLY A 35 -3.56 6.70 12.58
C GLY A 35 -4.79 6.43 11.72
N LEU A 36 -4.65 5.97 10.47
CA LEU A 36 -5.78 5.74 9.57
C LEU A 36 -6.32 4.31 9.71
N TYR A 37 -7.61 4.20 9.97
CA TYR A 37 -8.35 2.94 10.04
C TYR A 37 -9.28 2.82 8.85
N LEU A 38 -9.14 1.72 8.10
CA LEU A 38 -9.96 1.36 6.95
C LEU A 38 -10.40 -0.10 7.07
N THR A 39 -11.50 -0.44 6.42
CA THR A 39 -11.82 -1.85 6.17
C THR A 39 -10.83 -2.46 5.18
N ALA A 40 -10.62 -3.78 5.20
CA ALA A 40 -9.77 -4.45 4.22
C ALA A 40 -10.22 -4.17 2.78
N ARG A 41 -11.54 -4.11 2.56
CA ARG A 41 -12.11 -3.80 1.25
C ARG A 41 -11.83 -2.36 0.80
N ASP A 42 -11.89 -1.40 1.72
CA ASP A 42 -11.58 0.00 1.38
C ASP A 42 -10.08 0.20 1.16
N LEU A 43 -9.24 -0.51 1.90
CA LEU A 43 -7.81 -0.53 1.64
C LEU A 43 -7.50 -1.14 0.25
N ALA A 44 -8.23 -2.18 -0.17
CA ALA A 44 -8.10 -2.76 -1.50
C ALA A 44 -8.48 -1.78 -2.62
N LYS A 45 -9.46 -0.88 -2.40
CA LYS A 45 -9.79 0.17 -3.37
C LYS A 45 -8.62 1.12 -3.62
N LEU A 46 -7.84 1.46 -2.56
CA LEU A 46 -6.62 2.26 -2.73
C LEU A 46 -5.56 1.52 -3.55
N GLY A 47 -5.39 0.21 -3.30
CA GLY A 47 -4.50 -0.62 -4.12
C GLY A 47 -4.95 -0.70 -5.57
N TYR A 48 -6.23 -0.88 -5.81
CA TYR A 48 -6.79 -0.91 -7.16
C TYR A 48 -6.65 0.43 -7.89
N LEU A 49 -6.82 1.55 -7.19
CA LEU A 49 -6.56 2.89 -7.73
C LEU A 49 -5.11 3.01 -8.23
N TYR A 50 -4.15 2.49 -7.47
CA TYR A 50 -2.75 2.43 -7.88
C TYR A 50 -2.52 1.46 -9.03
N LEU A 51 -3.16 0.27 -9.00
CA LEU A 51 -3.09 -0.71 -10.09
C LEU A 51 -3.58 -0.12 -11.43
N LYS A 52 -4.58 0.74 -11.39
CA LYS A 52 -5.17 1.40 -12.57
C LYS A 52 -4.61 2.82 -12.81
N ASP A 53 -3.36 3.04 -12.42
CA ASP A 53 -2.63 4.32 -12.63
C ASP A 53 -3.44 5.56 -12.20
N GLY A 54 -4.11 5.48 -11.07
CA GLY A 54 -4.86 6.62 -10.51
C GLY A 54 -6.24 6.85 -11.13
N VAL A 55 -6.75 5.91 -11.92
CA VAL A 55 -8.10 5.96 -12.49
C VAL A 55 -9.05 5.05 -11.71
N TRP A 56 -10.21 5.58 -11.35
CA TRP A 56 -11.28 4.87 -10.68
C TRP A 56 -12.61 5.13 -11.41
N ASP A 57 -13.28 4.06 -11.83
CA ASP A 57 -14.56 4.13 -12.55
C ASP A 57 -14.54 5.15 -13.70
N GLY A 58 -13.49 5.08 -14.54
CA GLY A 58 -13.28 5.99 -15.67
C GLY A 58 -12.84 7.42 -15.31
N ARG A 59 -12.78 7.76 -14.02
CA ARG A 59 -12.38 9.09 -13.56
C ARG A 59 -10.95 9.06 -13.02
N ARG A 60 -10.12 10.03 -13.45
CA ARG A 60 -8.79 10.22 -12.88
C ARG A 60 -8.89 10.88 -11.50
N ILE A 61 -8.40 10.17 -10.50
CA ILE A 61 -8.34 10.60 -9.09
C ILE A 61 -6.92 11.06 -8.73
N LEU A 62 -5.90 10.30 -9.14
CA LEU A 62 -4.50 10.70 -8.94
C LEU A 62 -3.96 11.37 -10.21
N PRO A 63 -3.06 12.36 -10.07
CA PRO A 63 -2.41 12.97 -11.24
C PRO A 63 -1.71 11.93 -12.11
N GLU A 64 -1.67 12.16 -13.41
CA GLU A 64 -0.92 11.35 -14.35
C GLU A 64 0.56 11.25 -13.92
N GLY A 65 1.13 10.04 -14.04
CA GLY A 65 2.50 9.76 -13.62
C GLY A 65 2.74 9.73 -12.11
N TRP A 66 1.72 10.00 -11.28
CA TRP A 66 1.90 9.96 -9.82
C TRP A 66 2.23 8.57 -9.31
N VAL A 67 1.55 7.53 -9.82
CA VAL A 67 1.80 6.14 -9.41
C VAL A 67 3.26 5.78 -9.70
N ALA A 68 3.71 5.97 -10.92
CA ALA A 68 5.11 5.71 -11.30
C ALA A 68 6.09 6.49 -10.41
N ARG A 69 5.85 7.79 -10.21
CA ARG A 69 6.71 8.64 -9.38
C ARG A 69 6.76 8.19 -7.92
N SER A 70 5.63 7.83 -7.34
CA SER A 70 5.53 7.48 -5.92
C SER A 70 6.07 6.07 -5.61
N THR A 71 6.04 5.17 -6.58
CA THR A 71 6.57 3.81 -6.46
C THR A 71 7.99 3.64 -7.00
N THR A 72 8.60 4.70 -7.57
CA THR A 72 10.01 4.68 -7.94
C THR A 72 10.90 4.58 -6.69
N PRO A 73 11.85 3.62 -6.64
CA PRO A 73 12.78 3.50 -5.52
C PRO A 73 13.67 4.73 -5.37
N LEU A 74 13.66 5.35 -4.21
CA LEU A 74 14.52 6.48 -3.83
C LEU A 74 15.60 6.08 -2.84
N ILE A 75 15.29 5.12 -1.96
CA ILE A 75 16.18 4.67 -0.89
C ILE A 75 16.26 3.14 -0.95
N ASP A 76 17.47 2.61 -0.84
CA ASP A 76 17.71 1.20 -0.56
C ASP A 76 17.91 1.03 0.95
N THR A 77 17.01 0.29 1.60
CA THR A 77 17.02 0.13 3.06
C THR A 77 18.06 -0.88 3.56
N ARG A 78 18.59 -1.73 2.68
CA ARG A 78 19.61 -2.75 2.99
C ARG A 78 20.54 -2.97 1.79
N PRO A 79 21.40 -2.00 1.46
CA PRO A 79 22.30 -2.11 0.32
C PRO A 79 23.14 -3.37 0.36
N GLY A 80 23.27 -4.03 -0.79
CA GLY A 80 24.10 -5.24 -0.93
C GLY A 80 23.48 -6.54 -0.41
N GLN A 81 22.28 -6.50 0.16
CA GLN A 81 21.58 -7.71 0.56
C GLN A 81 20.65 -8.25 -0.54
N PRO A 82 20.54 -9.57 -0.69
CA PRO A 82 19.57 -10.16 -1.62
C PRO A 82 18.14 -9.67 -1.31
N ARG A 83 17.40 -9.30 -2.34
CA ARG A 83 16.01 -8.82 -2.20
C ARG A 83 15.90 -7.64 -1.22
N SER A 84 16.84 -6.71 -1.27
CA SER A 84 16.75 -5.49 -0.48
C SER A 84 15.44 -4.76 -0.74
N ARG A 85 14.77 -4.37 0.35
CA ARG A 85 13.57 -3.55 0.22
C ARG A 85 13.98 -2.13 -0.09
N LYS A 86 13.41 -1.59 -1.14
CA LYS A 86 13.57 -0.20 -1.52
C LYS A 86 12.35 0.59 -1.11
N TYR A 87 12.47 1.91 -1.05
CA TYR A 87 11.39 2.78 -0.58
C TYR A 87 11.22 3.98 -1.49
N GLY A 88 9.98 4.24 -1.91
CA GLY A 88 9.56 5.42 -2.67
C GLY A 88 8.82 6.42 -1.79
N TYR A 89 7.78 7.06 -2.31
CA TYR A 89 6.92 7.94 -1.51
C TYR A 89 5.89 7.12 -0.74
N GLN A 90 6.24 6.70 0.48
CA GLN A 90 5.42 5.86 1.38
C GLN A 90 5.14 4.44 0.84
N TRP A 91 5.78 4.03 -0.26
CA TRP A 91 5.68 2.71 -0.81
C TRP A 91 6.98 1.92 -0.64
N TRP A 92 6.88 0.73 -0.09
CA TRP A 92 7.94 -0.28 -0.16
C TRP A 92 7.95 -0.89 -1.55
N VAL A 93 9.10 -0.96 -2.18
CA VAL A 93 9.29 -1.63 -3.47
C VAL A 93 9.96 -2.97 -3.22
N LEU A 94 9.26 -4.05 -3.59
CA LEU A 94 9.59 -5.42 -3.27
C LEU A 94 9.88 -6.19 -4.56
N PRO A 95 11.16 -6.38 -4.94
CA PRO A 95 11.49 -7.21 -6.10
C PRO A 95 11.12 -8.67 -5.80
N THR A 96 10.63 -9.37 -6.81
CA THR A 96 10.38 -10.82 -6.74
C THR A 96 11.69 -11.58 -6.61
N ARG A 97 11.61 -12.89 -6.31
CA ARG A 97 12.78 -13.74 -6.13
C ARG A 97 13.62 -13.85 -7.41
N ASP A 98 12.98 -13.91 -8.56
CA ASP A 98 13.59 -13.98 -9.90
C ASP A 98 13.95 -12.61 -10.48
N GLY A 99 13.50 -11.52 -9.83
CA GLY A 99 13.67 -10.16 -10.32
C GLY A 99 12.80 -9.79 -11.52
N ALA A 100 11.95 -10.70 -11.99
CA ALA A 100 11.14 -10.51 -13.18
C ALA A 100 9.94 -9.58 -12.95
N THR A 101 9.43 -9.56 -11.72
CA THR A 101 8.25 -8.78 -11.34
C THR A 101 8.60 -7.87 -10.17
N THR A 102 7.97 -6.73 -10.12
CA THR A 102 8.11 -5.80 -8.99
C THR A 102 6.75 -5.55 -8.36
N ALA A 103 6.67 -5.81 -7.06
CA ALA A 103 5.52 -5.40 -6.27
C ALA A 103 5.83 -4.12 -5.50
N TYR A 104 4.82 -3.33 -5.20
CA TYR A 104 4.92 -2.28 -4.20
C TYR A 104 3.89 -2.50 -3.11
N ALA A 105 4.22 -2.08 -1.91
CA ALA A 105 3.43 -2.38 -0.73
C ALA A 105 3.40 -1.24 0.29
N ALA A 106 2.25 -1.05 0.92
CA ALA A 106 2.14 -0.34 2.17
C ALA A 106 2.17 -1.37 3.31
N LEU A 107 3.10 -1.20 4.24
CA LEU A 107 3.35 -2.13 5.33
C LEU A 107 3.08 -1.43 6.66
N GLY A 108 2.12 -1.95 7.41
CA GLY A 108 1.76 -1.47 8.73
C GLY A 108 2.17 -2.43 9.84
N TYR A 109 2.25 -1.90 11.05
CA TYR A 109 2.56 -2.65 12.25
C TYR A 109 1.50 -3.74 12.51
N GLY A 110 1.90 -4.86 13.11
CA GLY A 110 1.00 -5.96 13.44
C GLY A 110 0.53 -6.80 12.26
N GLY A 111 1.13 -6.65 11.07
CA GLY A 111 0.79 -7.48 9.91
C GLY A 111 -0.19 -6.84 8.94
N GLN A 112 -0.44 -5.54 9.05
CA GLN A 112 -1.22 -4.81 8.05
C GLN A 112 -0.43 -4.76 6.73
N ARG A 113 -1.05 -5.14 5.61
CA ARG A 113 -0.39 -5.11 4.30
C ARG A 113 -1.37 -4.78 3.19
N LEU A 114 -0.96 -3.89 2.33
CA LEU A 114 -1.52 -3.70 1.00
C LEU A 114 -0.39 -3.99 0.02
N ILE A 115 -0.56 -4.98 -0.85
CA ILE A 115 0.43 -5.36 -1.86
C ILE A 115 -0.22 -5.21 -3.23
N VAL A 116 0.47 -4.56 -4.14
CA VAL A 116 0.07 -4.40 -5.54
C VAL A 116 1.15 -5.00 -6.43
N VAL A 117 0.76 -5.87 -7.34
CA VAL A 117 1.63 -6.51 -8.35
C VAL A 117 1.07 -6.15 -9.72
N PRO A 118 1.54 -5.06 -10.34
CA PRO A 118 0.93 -4.53 -11.57
C PRO A 118 0.95 -5.52 -12.73
N GLU A 119 2.06 -6.19 -12.95
CA GLU A 119 2.26 -7.12 -14.07
C GLU A 119 1.30 -8.32 -14.02
N LEU A 120 0.80 -8.65 -12.83
CA LEU A 120 -0.16 -9.75 -12.63
C LEU A 120 -1.58 -9.25 -12.34
N GLU A 121 -1.81 -7.96 -12.39
CA GLU A 121 -3.08 -7.31 -12.03
C GLU A 121 -3.61 -7.71 -10.63
N ILE A 122 -2.72 -7.90 -9.67
CA ILE A 122 -3.07 -8.34 -8.32
C ILE A 122 -3.05 -7.19 -7.33
N VAL A 123 -4.09 -7.12 -6.51
CA VAL A 123 -4.14 -6.36 -5.26
C VAL A 123 -4.44 -7.33 -4.13
N ALA A 124 -3.57 -7.39 -3.13
CA ALA A 124 -3.76 -8.21 -1.94
C ALA A 124 -3.74 -7.37 -0.68
N VAL A 125 -4.67 -7.64 0.22
CA VAL A 125 -4.78 -6.97 1.53
C VAL A 125 -4.73 -8.03 2.62
N PHE A 126 -3.91 -7.77 3.61
CA PHE A 126 -3.88 -8.54 4.85
C PHE A 126 -4.13 -7.58 6.00
N THR A 127 -5.04 -7.96 6.89
CA THR A 127 -5.25 -7.29 8.15
C THR A 127 -4.84 -8.24 9.26
N GLY A 128 -4.05 -7.77 10.21
CA GLY A 128 -3.56 -8.59 11.30
C GLY A 128 -3.43 -7.77 12.58
N TRP A 129 -3.32 -8.45 13.71
CA TRP A 129 -3.05 -7.85 15.01
C TRP A 129 -1.97 -8.64 15.74
N ASN A 130 -0.91 -9.01 15.01
CA ASN A 130 0.20 -9.79 15.56
C ASN A 130 1.31 -8.84 16.04
N ILE A 131 1.11 -8.25 17.21
CA ILE A 131 2.01 -7.24 17.79
C ILE A 131 2.96 -7.83 18.84
N TYR A 132 2.71 -9.04 19.33
CA TYR A 132 3.46 -9.66 20.42
C TYR A 132 4.35 -10.81 19.96
N GLU A 133 4.14 -11.36 18.78
CA GLU A 133 4.92 -12.46 18.24
C GLU A 133 5.69 -12.00 17.01
N HIS A 134 6.79 -12.71 16.72
CA HIS A 134 7.50 -12.47 15.46
C HIS A 134 6.53 -12.70 14.31
N PRO A 135 6.40 -11.76 13.38
CA PRO A 135 5.46 -11.91 12.30
C PRO A 135 5.82 -13.15 11.49
N GLU A 136 5.02 -14.19 11.60
CA GLU A 136 5.16 -15.41 10.76
C GLU A 136 5.05 -15.06 9.27
N PHE A 137 4.58 -13.87 8.98
CA PHE A 137 4.27 -13.38 7.65
C PHE A 137 5.13 -12.15 7.30
N ALA A 138 6.39 -12.38 6.99
CA ALA A 138 7.23 -11.34 6.39
C ALA A 138 6.63 -10.87 5.04
N PRO A 139 6.84 -9.61 4.61
CA PRO A 139 6.31 -9.08 3.34
C PRO A 139 6.64 -9.96 2.14
N TYR A 140 7.86 -10.47 2.06
CA TYR A 140 8.27 -11.38 1.00
C TYR A 140 7.60 -12.75 1.07
N ALA A 141 7.33 -13.29 2.26
CA ALA A 141 6.61 -14.54 2.37
C ALA A 141 5.17 -14.42 1.87
N ALA A 142 4.51 -13.29 2.15
CA ALA A 142 3.19 -12.99 1.60
C ALA A 142 3.22 -12.88 0.07
N LEU A 143 4.18 -12.12 -0.46
CA LEU A 143 4.37 -11.96 -1.90
C LEU A 143 4.66 -13.30 -2.58
N ASP A 144 5.61 -14.09 -2.07
CA ASP A 144 5.98 -15.39 -2.64
C ASP A 144 4.79 -16.38 -2.67
N ARG A 145 3.91 -16.35 -1.64
CA ARG A 145 2.69 -17.18 -1.63
C ARG A 145 1.66 -16.72 -2.65
N ILE A 146 1.49 -15.40 -2.83
CA ILE A 146 0.61 -14.86 -3.88
C ILE A 146 1.12 -15.29 -5.25
N LEU A 147 2.40 -15.11 -5.52
CA LEU A 147 3.01 -15.48 -6.80
C LEU A 147 2.90 -16.98 -7.07
N ALA A 148 3.16 -17.83 -6.09
CA ALA A 148 3.03 -19.28 -6.22
C ALA A 148 1.59 -19.73 -6.50
N ALA A 149 0.58 -18.97 -6.07
CA ALA A 149 -0.83 -19.30 -6.30
C ALA A 149 -1.33 -18.92 -7.70
N VAL A 150 -0.61 -18.06 -8.43
CA VAL A 150 -1.00 -17.56 -9.76
C VAL A 150 -0.02 -17.97 -10.87
N SER A 151 1.11 -18.54 -10.50
CA SER A 151 2.02 -19.15 -11.48
C SER A 151 1.45 -20.49 -11.94
N PRO A 152 1.41 -20.74 -13.24
CA PRO A 152 0.92 -22.02 -13.81
C PRO A 152 1.78 -23.21 -13.36
#